data_2752b6e4c862477e144315d33bff0104
#
_entry.id   2752b6e4c862477e144315d33bff0104
#
_cell.length_a   1.000
_cell.length_b   1.000
_cell.length_c   1.000
_cell.angle_alpha   90.00
_cell.angle_beta   90.00
_cell.angle_gamma   90.00
#
_symmetry.space_group_name_H-M   'P 1'
#
loop_
_entity.id
_entity.type
_entity.pdbx_description
1 polymer ?
#
loop_
_entity_poly.entity_id
_entity_poly.type
_entity_poly.pdbx_seq_one_letter_code
_entity_poly.pdbx_strand_id
1 'polypeptide(L)'
;MAFYLMGTGLDKNSISADAIKILKSCDKIYLENYTVNFPYTTQELEDSLNIKISEINREEVENESIINEAVEKNITLLIYGDPLSATTHIQLILACKKQNIDYQIFHNASIMTAISETGLQPYKFGKTPSMPNWKEHTNKPTSFVKIIEENKSIGAHTLILTDIGLELKEALNQLEKTIK
;
A
#
# COMPACT_ATOMS: atom_id res chain seq x y z
N MET A 1 -3.65 -23.47 10.22
CA MET A 1 -4.29 -22.24 9.82
C MET A 1 -3.22 -21.27 9.35
N ALA A 2 -3.53 -20.29 8.51
CA ALA A 2 -2.51 -19.46 7.90
C ALA A 2 -2.99 -18.02 7.72
N PHE A 3 -2.03 -17.09 7.67
CA PHE A 3 -2.25 -15.69 7.32
C PHE A 3 -1.78 -15.42 5.89
N TYR A 4 -2.62 -14.80 5.08
CA TYR A 4 -2.31 -14.44 3.72
C TYR A 4 -2.29 -12.92 3.56
N LEU A 5 -1.16 -12.37 3.14
CA LEU A 5 -0.99 -10.95 2.85
C LEU A 5 -0.99 -10.77 1.34
N MET A 6 -2.02 -10.12 0.78
CA MET A 6 -2.24 -10.09 -0.67
C MET A 6 -2.36 -8.68 -1.21
N GLY A 7 -1.57 -8.38 -2.24
CA GLY A 7 -1.75 -7.19 -3.05
C GLY A 7 -2.89 -7.33 -4.04
N THR A 8 -3.78 -6.33 -4.10
CA THR A 8 -4.86 -6.29 -5.10
C THR A 8 -4.39 -5.76 -6.46
N GLY A 9 -3.16 -5.24 -6.53
CA GLY A 9 -2.70 -4.53 -7.72
C GLY A 9 -3.35 -3.15 -7.86
N LEU A 10 -3.31 -2.61 -9.05
CA LEU A 10 -3.78 -1.24 -9.33
C LEU A 10 -5.20 -1.19 -9.93
N ASP A 11 -5.81 -2.35 -10.16
CA ASP A 11 -7.17 -2.50 -10.68
C ASP A 11 -7.87 -3.68 -9.99
N LYS A 12 -9.20 -3.62 -9.84
CA LYS A 12 -10.01 -4.67 -9.18
C LYS A 12 -9.91 -6.07 -9.80
N ASN A 13 -9.43 -6.16 -11.04
CA ASN A 13 -9.25 -7.43 -11.75
C ASN A 13 -7.78 -7.90 -11.77
N SER A 14 -6.89 -7.22 -11.05
CA SER A 14 -5.44 -7.50 -11.09
C SER A 14 -5.00 -8.62 -10.12
N ILE A 15 -5.90 -9.19 -9.34
CA ILE A 15 -5.57 -10.28 -8.42
C ILE A 15 -5.27 -11.54 -9.22
N SER A 16 -4.16 -12.21 -8.92
CA SER A 16 -3.73 -13.40 -9.64
C SER A 16 -4.69 -14.57 -9.44
N ALA A 17 -4.78 -15.47 -10.43
CA ALA A 17 -5.64 -16.65 -10.35
C ALA A 17 -5.34 -17.54 -9.13
N ASP A 18 -4.08 -17.64 -8.72
CA ASP A 18 -3.70 -18.42 -7.54
C ASP A 18 -4.11 -17.73 -6.23
N ALA A 19 -3.98 -16.40 -6.16
CA ALA A 19 -4.50 -15.64 -5.02
C ALA A 19 -6.02 -15.79 -4.89
N ILE A 20 -6.76 -15.76 -6.01
CA ILE A 20 -8.23 -15.96 -6.01
C ILE A 20 -8.60 -17.36 -5.47
N LYS A 21 -7.86 -18.41 -5.81
CA LYS A 21 -8.08 -19.75 -5.25
C LYS A 21 -7.94 -19.77 -3.74
N ILE A 22 -6.90 -19.12 -3.22
CA ILE A 22 -6.67 -19.01 -1.76
C ILE A 22 -7.78 -18.18 -1.11
N LEU A 23 -8.15 -17.03 -1.68
CA LEU A 23 -9.24 -16.19 -1.15
C LEU A 23 -10.53 -16.99 -0.95
N LYS A 24 -10.89 -17.83 -1.92
CA LYS A 24 -12.10 -18.68 -1.84
C LYS A 24 -12.03 -19.78 -0.78
N SER A 25 -10.85 -20.08 -0.25
CA SER A 25 -10.64 -21.06 0.82
C SER A 25 -10.42 -20.42 2.20
N CYS A 26 -10.40 -19.08 2.28
CA CYS A 26 -10.23 -18.38 3.55
C CYS A 26 -11.54 -18.28 4.34
N ASP A 27 -11.42 -18.37 5.65
CA ASP A 27 -12.53 -18.21 6.58
C ASP A 27 -12.97 -16.75 6.70
N LYS A 28 -12.01 -15.82 6.52
CA LYS A 28 -12.26 -14.38 6.61
C LYS A 28 -11.31 -13.59 5.72
N ILE A 29 -11.85 -12.60 5.05
CA ILE A 29 -11.13 -11.73 4.14
C ILE A 29 -11.32 -10.29 4.58
N TYR A 30 -10.21 -9.64 4.90
CA TYR A 30 -10.17 -8.24 5.26
C TYR A 30 -9.63 -7.39 4.11
N LEU A 31 -10.09 -6.15 4.00
CA LEU A 31 -9.54 -5.12 3.13
C LEU A 31 -9.14 -3.93 3.99
N GLU A 32 -7.86 -3.56 3.95
CA GLU A 32 -7.44 -2.28 4.50
C GLU A 32 -7.77 -1.16 3.49
N ASN A 33 -8.43 -0.11 3.96
CA ASN A 33 -8.89 0.99 3.12
C ASN A 33 -8.41 2.37 3.58
N TYR A 34 -7.37 2.39 4.44
CA TYR A 34 -6.88 3.62 5.08
C TYR A 34 -5.52 4.11 4.54
N THR A 35 -4.84 3.35 3.68
CA THR A 35 -3.53 3.77 3.12
C THR A 35 -3.64 4.42 1.74
N VAL A 36 -4.80 4.31 1.09
CA VAL A 36 -5.04 4.86 -0.26
C VAL A 36 -6.52 5.08 -0.50
N ASN A 37 -6.86 6.07 -1.33
CA ASN A 37 -8.20 6.17 -1.89
C ASN A 37 -8.34 5.19 -3.06
N PHE A 38 -9.10 4.12 -2.87
CA PHE A 38 -9.31 3.12 -3.92
C PHE A 38 -10.03 3.73 -5.13
N PRO A 39 -9.64 3.37 -6.37
CA PRO A 39 -10.36 3.78 -7.58
C PRO A 39 -11.66 3.00 -7.81
N TYR A 40 -12.00 2.08 -6.92
CA TYR A 40 -13.20 1.25 -6.93
C TYR A 40 -13.70 1.02 -5.50
N THR A 41 -14.97 0.68 -5.36
CA THR A 41 -15.59 0.39 -4.05
C THR A 41 -15.31 -1.05 -3.61
N THR A 42 -15.43 -1.30 -2.30
CA THR A 42 -15.36 -2.66 -1.74
C THR A 42 -16.41 -3.57 -2.38
N GLN A 43 -17.63 -3.06 -2.65
CA GLN A 43 -18.69 -3.82 -3.30
C GLN A 43 -18.30 -4.24 -4.73
N GLU A 44 -17.69 -3.36 -5.52
CA GLU A 44 -17.21 -3.71 -6.86
C GLU A 44 -16.11 -4.77 -6.83
N LEU A 45 -15.26 -4.78 -5.80
CA LEU A 45 -14.25 -5.81 -5.60
C LEU A 45 -14.91 -7.15 -5.20
N GLU A 46 -15.85 -7.14 -4.25
CA GLU A 46 -16.64 -8.30 -3.87
C GLU A 46 -17.33 -8.96 -5.06
N ASP A 47 -18.00 -8.14 -5.88
CA ASP A 47 -18.74 -8.60 -7.07
C ASP A 47 -17.78 -9.22 -8.10
N SER A 48 -16.61 -8.61 -8.33
CA SER A 48 -15.62 -9.11 -9.29
C SER A 48 -15.03 -10.46 -8.88
N LEU A 49 -14.86 -10.69 -7.57
CA LEU A 49 -14.23 -11.90 -7.00
C LEU A 49 -15.25 -12.95 -6.56
N ASN A 50 -16.52 -12.57 -6.44
CA ASN A 50 -17.59 -13.39 -5.86
C ASN A 50 -17.22 -13.90 -4.45
N ILE A 51 -16.84 -12.97 -3.57
CA ILE A 51 -16.46 -13.20 -2.17
C ILE A 51 -17.09 -12.12 -1.28
N LYS A 52 -17.02 -12.32 0.04
CA LYS A 52 -17.35 -11.28 1.03
C LYS A 52 -16.11 -10.73 1.68
N ILE A 53 -16.05 -9.40 1.84
CA ILE A 53 -14.91 -8.67 2.36
C ILE A 53 -15.36 -7.84 3.55
N SER A 54 -14.58 -7.86 4.62
CA SER A 54 -14.75 -6.98 5.78
C SER A 54 -13.70 -5.87 5.72
N GLU A 55 -14.12 -4.62 5.74
CA GLU A 55 -13.16 -3.51 5.88
C GLU A 55 -12.56 -3.50 7.27
N ILE A 56 -11.27 -3.19 7.36
CA ILE A 56 -10.52 -3.13 8.61
C ILE A 56 -9.78 -1.78 8.71
N ASN A 57 -9.81 -1.18 9.88
CA ASN A 57 -9.17 0.10 10.13
C ASN A 57 -7.70 -0.03 10.56
N ARG A 58 -7.01 1.11 10.65
CA ARG A 58 -5.59 1.17 11.02
C ARG A 58 -5.32 0.56 12.38
N GLU A 59 -6.12 0.87 13.38
CA GLU A 59 -5.92 0.40 14.75
C GLU A 59 -6.01 -1.13 14.83
N GLU A 60 -6.98 -1.73 14.15
CA GLU A 60 -7.16 -3.18 14.10
C GLU A 60 -6.01 -3.91 13.38
N VAL A 61 -5.39 -3.27 12.38
CA VAL A 61 -4.21 -3.82 11.70
C VAL A 61 -2.97 -3.66 12.57
N GLU A 62 -2.75 -2.47 13.16
CA GLU A 62 -1.55 -2.15 13.95
C GLU A 62 -1.52 -2.89 15.30
N ASN A 63 -2.67 -3.24 15.89
CA ASN A 63 -2.73 -4.03 17.13
C ASN A 63 -2.59 -5.55 16.90
N GLU A 64 -2.37 -5.97 15.65
CA GLU A 64 -2.17 -7.37 15.27
C GLU A 64 -3.35 -8.31 15.58
N SER A 65 -4.57 -7.78 15.79
CA SER A 65 -5.76 -8.59 16.14
C SER A 65 -6.06 -9.66 15.09
N ILE A 66 -5.86 -9.34 13.80
CA ILE A 66 -6.05 -10.28 12.70
C ILE A 66 -5.05 -11.44 12.70
N ILE A 67 -3.86 -11.25 13.28
CA ILE A 67 -2.87 -12.33 13.42
C ILE A 67 -3.31 -13.30 14.52
N ASN A 68 -3.90 -12.81 15.59
CA ASN A 68 -4.46 -13.67 16.64
C ASN A 68 -5.62 -14.53 16.10
N GLU A 69 -6.46 -14.01 15.20
CA GLU A 69 -7.48 -14.80 14.50
C GLU A 69 -6.88 -15.90 13.62
N ALA A 70 -5.70 -15.63 13.01
CA ALA A 70 -5.04 -16.58 12.12
C ALA A 70 -4.47 -17.83 12.82
N VAL A 71 -4.47 -17.87 14.15
CA VAL A 71 -4.16 -19.08 14.95
C VAL A 71 -5.17 -20.19 14.65
N GLU A 72 -6.45 -19.83 14.49
CA GLU A 72 -7.55 -20.80 14.36
C GLU A 72 -8.24 -20.78 12.98
N LYS A 73 -7.93 -19.81 12.14
CA LYS A 73 -8.59 -19.58 10.85
C LYS A 73 -7.58 -19.25 9.74
N ASN A 74 -8.01 -19.47 8.52
CA ASN A 74 -7.31 -18.95 7.34
C ASN A 74 -7.78 -17.50 7.11
N ILE A 75 -6.90 -16.54 7.36
CA ILE A 75 -7.21 -15.09 7.29
C ILE A 75 -6.45 -14.48 6.13
N THR A 76 -7.12 -13.68 5.32
CA THR A 76 -6.48 -12.84 4.30
C THR A 76 -6.63 -11.37 4.65
N LEU A 77 -5.55 -10.60 4.45
CA LEU A 77 -5.57 -9.14 4.38
C LEU A 77 -5.26 -8.70 2.96
N LEU A 78 -6.23 -8.03 2.33
CA LEU A 78 -6.09 -7.41 1.02
C LEU A 78 -5.57 -5.97 1.17
N ILE A 79 -4.61 -5.61 0.32
CA ILE A 79 -3.95 -4.30 0.32
C ILE A 79 -3.85 -3.79 -1.11
N TYR A 80 -4.17 -2.51 -1.33
CA TYR A 80 -4.02 -1.90 -2.66
C TYR A 80 -2.56 -1.91 -3.13
N GLY A 81 -2.35 -2.22 -4.38
CA GLY A 81 -1.02 -2.33 -4.96
C GLY A 81 -0.30 -3.60 -4.52
N ASP A 82 0.96 -3.48 -4.14
CA ASP A 82 1.78 -4.54 -3.56
C ASP A 82 1.80 -4.41 -2.03
N PRO A 83 1.62 -5.50 -1.28
CA PRO A 83 1.41 -5.44 0.16
C PRO A 83 2.64 -5.03 0.97
N LEU A 84 3.83 -5.02 0.35
CA LEU A 84 5.08 -4.61 1.01
C LEU A 84 5.73 -3.39 0.38
N SER A 85 5.09 -2.78 -0.63
CA SER A 85 5.62 -1.60 -1.31
C SER A 85 5.10 -0.31 -0.67
N ALA A 86 5.97 0.45 -0.03
CA ALA A 86 5.66 1.70 0.66
C ALA A 86 4.62 1.56 1.79
N THR A 87 4.67 0.43 2.51
CA THR A 87 3.77 0.10 3.61
C THR A 87 4.54 -0.36 4.85
N THR A 88 3.85 -0.48 5.98
CA THR A 88 4.40 -1.03 7.23
C THR A 88 3.98 -2.49 7.49
N HIS A 89 3.27 -3.13 6.57
CA HIS A 89 2.65 -4.46 6.75
C HIS A 89 3.65 -5.61 6.96
N ILE A 90 4.93 -5.38 6.73
CA ILE A 90 5.98 -6.33 7.11
C ILE A 90 5.91 -6.71 8.59
N GLN A 91 5.36 -5.84 9.46
CA GLN A 91 5.19 -6.11 10.88
C GLN A 91 4.24 -7.30 11.12
N LEU A 92 3.20 -7.45 10.32
CA LEU A 92 2.29 -8.60 10.41
C LEU A 92 2.99 -9.92 10.11
N ILE A 93 3.91 -9.92 9.16
CA ILE A 93 4.75 -11.09 8.84
C ILE A 93 5.70 -11.42 10.00
N LEU A 94 6.26 -10.40 10.65
CA LEU A 94 7.09 -10.59 11.83
C LEU A 94 6.28 -11.13 13.02
N ALA A 95 5.03 -10.66 13.19
CA ALA A 95 4.12 -11.18 14.19
C ALA A 95 3.75 -12.66 13.93
N CYS A 96 3.46 -13.04 12.67
CA CYS A 96 3.25 -14.44 12.29
C CYS A 96 4.46 -15.30 12.66
N LYS A 97 5.68 -14.87 12.32
CA LYS A 97 6.92 -15.59 12.67
C LYS A 97 7.06 -15.76 14.18
N LYS A 98 6.82 -14.71 14.96
CA LYS A 98 6.90 -14.75 16.43
C LYS A 98 5.91 -15.72 17.05
N GLN A 99 4.72 -15.85 16.46
CA GLN A 99 3.65 -16.72 16.94
C GLN A 99 3.65 -18.11 16.28
N ASN A 100 4.61 -18.43 15.41
CA ASN A 100 4.68 -19.67 14.63
C ASN A 100 3.40 -19.92 13.80
N ILE A 101 2.83 -18.85 13.22
CA ILE A 101 1.70 -18.93 12.31
C ILE A 101 2.24 -19.01 10.89
N ASP A 102 1.75 -19.98 10.11
CA ASP A 102 2.06 -20.06 8.68
C ASP A 102 1.55 -18.82 7.95
N TYR A 103 2.34 -18.32 7.01
CA TYR A 103 1.94 -17.17 6.21
C TYR A 103 2.41 -17.30 4.77
N GLN A 104 1.70 -16.62 3.88
CA GLN A 104 2.10 -16.47 2.48
C GLN A 104 1.84 -15.04 2.00
N ILE A 105 2.76 -14.52 1.17
CA ILE A 105 2.67 -13.20 0.57
C ILE A 105 2.39 -13.36 -0.91
N PHE A 106 1.37 -12.64 -1.40
CA PHE A 106 1.05 -12.53 -2.83
C PHE A 106 1.37 -11.12 -3.29
N HIS A 107 2.50 -10.97 -3.95
CA HIS A 107 2.92 -9.71 -4.56
C HIS A 107 2.05 -9.32 -5.75
N ASN A 108 1.96 -8.02 -6.03
CA ASN A 108 1.25 -7.50 -7.18
C ASN A 108 1.88 -6.18 -7.67
N ALA A 109 1.35 -5.60 -8.74
CA ALA A 109 1.79 -4.30 -9.23
C ALA A 109 1.54 -3.20 -8.20
N SER A 110 2.47 -2.25 -8.11
CA SER A 110 2.37 -1.05 -7.26
C SER A 110 2.81 0.19 -8.03
N ILE A 111 2.66 1.37 -7.44
CA ILE A 111 3.20 2.61 -8.00
C ILE A 111 4.71 2.51 -8.27
N MET A 112 5.45 1.72 -7.49
CA MET A 112 6.88 1.51 -7.65
C MET A 112 7.25 0.84 -8.99
N THR A 113 6.34 0.07 -9.57
CA THR A 113 6.50 -0.53 -10.91
C THR A 113 5.75 0.25 -11.98
N ALA A 114 4.55 0.76 -11.68
CA ALA A 114 3.71 1.51 -12.62
C ALA A 114 4.32 2.86 -13.03
N ILE A 115 5.26 3.41 -12.25
CA ILE A 115 5.97 4.63 -12.59
C ILE A 115 6.67 4.56 -13.97
N SER A 116 6.95 3.36 -14.48
CA SER A 116 7.51 3.14 -15.82
C SER A 116 6.60 3.66 -16.95
N GLU A 117 5.30 3.84 -16.72
CA GLU A 117 4.36 4.42 -17.69
C GLU A 117 4.69 5.88 -18.04
N THR A 118 5.46 6.56 -17.20
CA THR A 118 6.00 7.91 -17.49
C THR A 118 7.08 7.91 -18.58
N GLY A 119 7.55 6.73 -19.01
CA GLY A 119 8.70 6.56 -19.91
C GLY A 119 10.06 6.64 -19.20
N LEU A 120 10.07 6.89 -17.89
CA LEU A 120 11.28 6.89 -17.08
C LEU A 120 11.57 5.47 -16.58
N GLN A 121 12.86 5.12 -16.54
CA GLN A 121 13.29 3.78 -16.15
C GLN A 121 13.26 3.64 -14.62
N PRO A 122 12.52 2.66 -14.05
CA PRO A 122 12.38 2.51 -12.59
C PRO A 122 13.71 2.45 -11.82
N TYR A 123 14.73 1.81 -12.38
CA TYR A 123 16.06 1.72 -11.75
C TYR A 123 16.88 3.03 -11.74
N LYS A 124 16.38 4.09 -12.39
CA LYS A 124 16.96 5.44 -12.33
C LYS A 124 16.30 6.34 -11.30
N PHE A 125 15.32 5.86 -10.57
CA PHE A 125 14.79 6.58 -9.43
C PHE A 125 15.68 6.37 -8.20
N GLY A 126 15.89 7.45 -7.45
CA GLY A 126 16.59 7.43 -6.17
C GLY A 126 15.64 7.18 -5.00
N LYS A 127 15.95 7.79 -3.85
CA LYS A 127 15.10 7.72 -2.67
C LYS A 127 13.70 8.29 -2.94
N THR A 128 12.69 7.65 -2.41
CA THR A 128 11.28 8.06 -2.54
C THR A 128 10.83 8.76 -1.26
N PRO A 129 10.65 10.10 -1.25
CA PRO A 129 10.11 10.82 -0.11
C PRO A 129 8.59 10.82 -0.09
N SER A 130 8.01 11.07 1.10
CA SER A 130 6.60 11.41 1.25
C SER A 130 6.43 12.93 1.33
N MET A 131 5.39 13.45 0.65
CA MET A 131 4.97 14.85 0.71
C MET A 131 3.70 14.95 1.56
N PRO A 132 3.78 15.52 2.77
CA PRO A 132 2.61 15.67 3.63
C PRO A 132 1.65 16.73 3.11
N ASN A 133 0.38 16.59 3.42
CA ASN A 133 -0.64 17.61 3.15
C ASN A 133 -0.49 18.77 4.15
N TRP A 134 -0.04 19.92 3.68
CA TRP A 134 0.19 21.08 4.54
C TRP A 134 -1.06 21.62 5.26
N LYS A 135 -2.26 21.28 4.78
CA LYS A 135 -3.50 21.65 5.47
C LYS A 135 -3.67 20.91 6.80
N GLU A 136 -3.03 19.76 6.94
CA GLU A 136 -3.09 18.91 8.13
C GLU A 136 -1.91 19.15 9.11
N HIS A 137 -0.97 20.04 8.73
CA HIS A 137 0.24 20.33 9.51
C HIS A 137 0.42 21.83 9.77
N THR A 138 0.65 22.18 11.03
CA THR A 138 0.93 23.58 11.44
C THR A 138 2.23 24.13 10.82
N ASN A 139 3.25 23.27 10.63
CA ASN A 139 4.62 23.67 10.28
C ASN A 139 5.00 23.48 8.81
N LYS A 140 4.06 23.15 7.93
CA LYS A 140 4.33 22.93 6.49
C LYS A 140 5.64 22.17 6.23
N PRO A 141 5.74 20.88 6.58
CA PRO A 141 6.98 20.13 6.47
C PRO A 141 7.52 20.10 5.03
N THR A 142 8.84 20.28 4.87
CA THR A 142 9.54 20.35 3.58
C THR A 142 10.67 19.34 3.46
N SER A 143 10.70 18.33 4.31
CA SER A 143 11.77 17.31 4.35
C SER A 143 11.96 16.57 3.02
N PHE A 144 10.91 16.46 2.22
CA PHE A 144 10.97 15.86 0.89
C PHE A 144 11.90 16.61 -0.08
N VAL A 145 12.08 17.92 0.08
CA VAL A 145 12.96 18.75 -0.79
C VAL A 145 14.41 18.29 -0.67
N LYS A 146 14.88 18.02 0.53
CA LYS A 146 16.25 17.52 0.74
C LYS A 146 16.50 16.23 -0.04
N ILE A 147 15.53 15.34 -0.08
CA ILE A 147 15.65 14.07 -0.81
C ILE A 147 15.64 14.32 -2.33
N ILE A 148 14.84 15.27 -2.81
CA ILE A 148 14.87 15.69 -4.23
C ILE A 148 16.26 16.20 -4.60
N GLU A 149 16.86 17.05 -3.78
CA GLU A 149 18.19 17.58 -3.99
C GLU A 149 19.28 16.50 -3.99
N GLU A 150 19.21 15.57 -3.03
CA GLU A 150 20.11 14.41 -2.97
C GLU A 150 20.01 13.56 -4.25
N ASN A 151 18.80 13.22 -4.69
CA ASN A 151 18.60 12.47 -5.93
C ASN A 151 19.11 13.22 -7.15
N LYS A 152 18.82 14.52 -7.25
CA LYS A 152 19.29 15.38 -8.33
C LYS A 152 20.83 15.42 -8.39
N SER A 153 21.51 15.45 -7.25
CA SER A 153 22.99 15.51 -7.20
C SER A 153 23.67 14.28 -7.81
N ILE A 154 22.97 13.14 -7.85
CA ILE A 154 23.45 11.90 -8.47
C ILE A 154 22.79 11.61 -9.84
N GLY A 155 22.02 12.57 -10.39
CA GLY A 155 21.30 12.40 -11.65
C GLY A 155 20.12 11.42 -11.60
N ALA A 156 19.57 11.15 -10.42
CA ALA A 156 18.42 10.26 -10.25
C ALA A 156 17.09 11.01 -10.29
N HIS A 157 16.05 10.35 -10.76
CA HIS A 157 14.67 10.84 -10.66
C HIS A 157 14.13 10.68 -9.25
N THR A 158 13.11 11.46 -8.88
CA THR A 158 12.45 11.35 -7.59
C THR A 158 10.97 11.03 -7.78
N LEU A 159 10.54 9.87 -7.28
CA LEU A 159 9.13 9.57 -7.05
C LEU A 159 8.75 10.18 -5.70
N ILE A 160 7.74 11.05 -5.69
CA ILE A 160 7.19 11.64 -4.47
C ILE A 160 5.85 11.00 -4.19
N LEU A 161 5.72 10.33 -3.04
CA LEU A 161 4.44 9.82 -2.57
C LEU A 161 3.72 10.93 -1.79
N THR A 162 2.52 11.27 -2.21
CA THR A 162 1.72 12.29 -1.54
C THR A 162 0.87 11.69 -0.43
N ASP A 163 0.51 12.48 0.56
CA ASP A 163 -0.50 12.08 1.55
C ASP A 163 -1.82 11.71 0.86
N ILE A 164 -2.59 10.85 1.51
CA ILE A 164 -3.87 10.36 1.01
C ILE A 164 -4.81 11.54 0.80
N GLY A 165 -5.40 11.60 -0.39
CA GLY A 165 -6.33 12.68 -0.74
C GLY A 165 -5.69 14.04 -1.04
N LEU A 166 -4.34 14.15 -1.03
CA LEU A 166 -3.69 15.38 -1.47
C LEU A 166 -3.83 15.54 -2.99
N GLU A 167 -4.64 16.50 -3.39
CA GLU A 167 -4.90 16.81 -4.80
C GLU A 167 -3.64 17.22 -5.55
N LEU A 168 -3.47 16.76 -6.80
CA LEU A 168 -2.29 17.03 -7.63
C LEU A 168 -1.97 18.53 -7.72
N LYS A 169 -2.99 19.37 -7.89
CA LYS A 169 -2.80 20.83 -7.97
C LYS A 169 -2.19 21.40 -6.69
N GLU A 170 -2.64 20.90 -5.54
CA GLU A 170 -2.10 21.35 -4.24
C GLU A 170 -0.69 20.80 -4.01
N ALA A 171 -0.42 19.54 -4.38
CA ALA A 171 0.92 18.96 -4.31
C ALA A 171 1.92 19.77 -5.15
N LEU A 172 1.57 20.15 -6.39
CA LEU A 172 2.40 21.00 -7.25
C LEU A 172 2.61 22.39 -6.63
N ASN A 173 1.58 23.00 -6.07
CA ASN A 173 1.69 24.29 -5.37
C ASN A 173 2.62 24.22 -4.14
N GLN A 174 2.56 23.13 -3.37
CA GLN A 174 3.48 22.89 -2.25
C GLN A 174 4.93 22.74 -2.77
N LEU A 175 5.13 22.00 -3.85
CA LEU A 175 6.44 21.81 -4.46
C LEU A 175 7.03 23.14 -4.96
N GLU A 176 6.26 23.92 -5.71
CA GLU A 176 6.69 25.23 -6.22
C GLU A 176 7.08 26.21 -5.10
N LYS A 177 6.39 26.19 -3.98
CA LYS A 177 6.71 27.06 -2.83
C LYS A 177 7.98 26.65 -2.09
N THR A 178 8.44 25.41 -2.29
CA THR A 178 9.63 24.90 -1.57
C THR A 178 10.90 24.94 -2.39
N ILE A 179 10.80 25.03 -3.72
CA ILE A 179 11.97 25.04 -4.64
C ILE A 179 12.49 26.48 -4.89
N LYS A 180 11.78 27.49 -4.41
CA LYS A 180 12.22 28.89 -4.48
C LYS A 180 13.23 29.21 -3.41
#